data_08946d41314517709d54c61539d92e32
#
_entry.id   08946d41314517709d54c61539d92e32
#
_cell.length_a   1.000
_cell.length_b   1.000
_cell.length_c   1.000
_cell.angle_alpha   90.00
_cell.angle_beta   90.00
_cell.angle_gamma   90.00
#
_symmetry.space_group_name_H-M   'P 1'
#
loop_
_entity.id
_entity.type
_entity.pdbx_description
1 polymer ?
#
loop_
_entity_poly.entity_id
_entity_poly.type
_entity_poly.pdbx_seq_one_letter_code
_entity_poly.pdbx_strand_id
1 'polypeptide(L)'
;ASDYILQCINHQIFTDVDMLQHNIEVVTSHIRQKLEEAHEDDIDRKVLRFVKADNGKTYYFDGEKYWRMSVFIPGSQTLDVVTPESSYLVGLKFGEFEAMLADMTESLGETIPDFHNMEFRLQQLREAVQQDAAGRLEKVQGLVADIEKDAEEMCCAERLYREGKLPKRICHCDT
;
A
#
# COMPACT_ATOMS: atom_id res chain seq x y z
N ALA A 1 23.84 12.17 15.42
CA ALA A 1 22.64 12.88 14.95
C ALA A 1 21.91 11.92 14.01
N SER A 2 20.60 11.85 14.08
CA SER A 2 19.80 11.06 13.12
C SER A 2 19.41 11.96 11.96
N ASP A 3 19.44 11.41 10.75
CA ASP A 3 18.90 12.05 9.57
C ASP A 3 17.39 11.75 9.46
N TYR A 4 16.65 12.60 8.74
CA TYR A 4 15.21 12.51 8.61
C TYR A 4 14.78 12.67 7.16
N ILE A 5 13.63 12.10 6.83
CA ILE A 5 12.95 12.29 5.54
C ILE A 5 11.68 13.11 5.81
N LEU A 6 11.58 14.28 5.21
CA LEU A 6 10.37 15.10 5.20
C LEU A 6 9.58 14.81 3.93
N GLN A 7 8.31 14.46 4.07
CA GLN A 7 7.42 14.15 2.94
C GLN A 7 6.16 15.01 3.00
N CYS A 8 5.76 15.54 1.84
CA CYS A 8 4.44 16.10 1.63
C CYS A 8 3.46 14.96 1.26
N ILE A 9 2.38 14.83 2.03
CA ILE A 9 1.35 13.84 1.76
C ILE A 9 0.46 14.35 0.63
N ASN A 10 0.22 13.52 -0.40
CA ASN A 10 -0.73 13.85 -1.45
C ASN A 10 -2.16 13.63 -0.95
N HIS A 11 -2.70 14.64 -0.27
CA HIS A 11 -4.05 14.61 0.31
C HIS A 11 -5.18 14.71 -0.73
N GLN A 12 -4.85 14.91 -2.01
CA GLN A 12 -5.84 14.78 -3.09
C GLN A 12 -6.16 13.31 -3.39
N ILE A 13 -5.21 12.42 -3.12
CA ILE A 13 -5.37 10.96 -3.25
C ILE A 13 -5.76 10.35 -1.89
N PHE A 14 -5.00 10.68 -0.85
CA PHE A 14 -5.25 10.23 0.52
C PHE A 14 -6.10 11.28 1.25
N THR A 15 -7.40 11.28 0.97
CA THR A 15 -8.32 12.32 1.43
C THR A 15 -8.54 12.32 2.94
N ASP A 16 -8.36 11.18 3.60
CA ASP A 16 -8.38 11.04 5.06
C ASP A 16 -6.95 10.80 5.58
N VAL A 17 -6.25 11.87 5.88
CA VAL A 17 -4.87 11.82 6.38
C VAL A 17 -4.79 11.26 7.80
N ASP A 18 -5.82 11.47 8.62
CA ASP A 18 -5.87 10.88 9.96
C ASP A 18 -5.94 9.34 9.87
N MET A 19 -6.80 8.81 9.02
CA MET A 19 -6.90 7.37 8.76
C MET A 19 -5.58 6.80 8.21
N LEU A 20 -4.98 7.48 7.23
CA LEU A 20 -3.70 7.05 6.64
C LEU A 20 -2.62 6.91 7.72
N GLN A 21 -2.46 7.93 8.56
CA GLN A 21 -1.43 7.92 9.59
C GLN A 21 -1.76 6.94 10.73
N HIS A 22 -3.03 6.79 11.08
CA HIS A 22 -3.48 5.76 12.01
C HIS A 22 -3.11 4.35 11.52
N ASN A 23 -3.40 4.01 10.27
CA ASN A 23 -3.03 2.72 9.69
C ASN A 23 -1.52 2.47 9.78
N ILE A 24 -0.71 3.48 9.44
CA ILE A 24 0.76 3.41 9.52
C ILE A 24 1.22 3.17 10.96
N GLU A 25 0.68 3.93 11.92
CA GLU A 25 1.07 3.81 13.33
C GLU A 25 0.72 2.44 13.89
N VAL A 26 -0.47 1.93 13.61
CA VAL A 26 -0.93 0.61 14.06
C VAL A 26 -0.03 -0.49 13.51
N VAL A 27 0.21 -0.51 12.19
CA VAL A 27 1.05 -1.52 11.53
C VAL A 27 2.49 -1.46 12.03
N THR A 28 3.09 -0.27 12.07
CA THR A 28 4.50 -0.13 12.49
C THR A 28 4.70 -0.44 13.97
N SER A 29 3.72 -0.11 14.83
CA SER A 29 3.76 -0.45 16.26
C SER A 29 3.65 -1.96 16.47
N HIS A 30 2.74 -2.63 15.77
CA HIS A 30 2.58 -4.09 15.84
C HIS A 30 3.85 -4.83 15.41
N ILE A 31 4.44 -4.44 14.26
CA ILE A 31 5.69 -5.02 13.79
C ILE A 31 6.83 -4.78 14.80
N ARG A 32 6.94 -3.55 15.32
CA ARG A 32 7.96 -3.22 16.33
C ARG A 32 7.84 -4.09 17.56
N GLN A 33 6.63 -4.24 18.10
CA GLN A 33 6.38 -5.08 19.26
C GLN A 33 6.85 -6.53 19.02
N LYS A 34 6.51 -7.12 17.85
CA LYS A 34 6.94 -8.48 17.51
C LYS A 34 8.45 -8.63 17.40
N LEU A 35 9.12 -7.65 16.82
CA LEU A 35 10.58 -7.65 16.72
C LEU A 35 11.23 -7.54 18.09
N GLU A 36 10.65 -6.73 19.00
CA GLU A 36 11.12 -6.61 20.39
C GLU A 36 10.90 -7.91 21.18
N GLU A 37 9.74 -8.55 21.05
CA GLU A 37 9.42 -9.84 21.67
C GLU A 37 10.33 -10.97 21.16
N ALA A 38 10.70 -10.91 19.87
CA ALA A 38 11.65 -11.84 19.27
C ALA A 38 13.13 -11.54 19.61
N HIS A 39 13.39 -10.46 20.37
CA HIS A 39 14.74 -9.98 20.68
C HIS A 39 15.61 -9.73 19.44
N GLU A 40 14.97 -9.20 18.38
CA GLU A 40 15.67 -8.88 17.14
C GLU A 40 16.59 -7.68 17.31
N ASP A 41 17.77 -7.77 16.70
CA ASP A 41 18.72 -6.66 16.62
C ASP A 41 18.30 -5.63 15.55
N ASP A 42 18.76 -4.39 15.70
CA ASP A 42 18.60 -3.30 14.72
C ASP A 42 17.16 -3.02 14.31
N ILE A 43 16.21 -3.07 15.27
CA ILE A 43 14.78 -2.87 15.02
C ILE A 43 14.49 -1.57 14.26
N ASP A 44 15.23 -0.48 14.54
CA ASP A 44 15.08 0.79 13.85
C ASP A 44 15.44 0.75 12.35
N ARG A 45 16.07 -0.33 11.90
CA ARG A 45 16.31 -0.59 10.47
C ARG A 45 15.25 -1.49 9.83
N LYS A 46 14.44 -2.18 10.64
CA LYS A 46 13.46 -3.19 10.19
C LYS A 46 12.04 -2.64 10.10
N VAL A 47 11.75 -1.55 10.84
CA VAL A 47 10.44 -0.91 10.82
C VAL A 47 10.56 0.61 10.83
N LEU A 48 9.73 1.27 10.02
CA LEU A 48 9.70 2.72 9.93
C LEU A 48 9.27 3.35 11.26
N ARG A 49 9.87 4.50 11.57
CA ARG A 49 9.52 5.33 12.72
C ARG A 49 9.20 6.75 12.27
N PHE A 50 7.99 7.21 12.57
CA PHE A 50 7.56 8.58 12.30
C PHE A 50 7.77 9.47 13.51
N VAL A 51 8.16 10.73 13.26
CA VAL A 51 8.34 11.75 14.29
C VAL A 51 6.99 12.38 14.61
N LYS A 52 6.67 12.49 15.89
CA LYS A 52 5.46 13.19 16.31
C LYS A 52 5.66 14.69 16.30
N ALA A 53 4.67 15.41 15.79
CA ALA A 53 4.56 16.86 15.90
C ALA A 53 4.15 17.25 17.33
N ASP A 54 4.19 18.53 17.67
CA ASP A 54 3.87 19.06 19.00
C ASP A 54 2.43 18.72 19.46
N ASN A 55 1.52 18.51 18.51
CA ASN A 55 0.14 18.09 18.77
C ASN A 55 -0.02 16.57 19.01
N GLY A 56 1.09 15.82 19.02
CA GLY A 56 1.12 14.37 19.21
C GLY A 56 0.81 13.52 17.98
N LYS A 57 0.44 14.15 16.85
CA LYS A 57 0.18 13.44 15.56
C LYS A 57 1.49 13.17 14.83
N THR A 58 1.51 12.13 13.99
CA THR A 58 2.66 11.80 13.12
C THR A 58 2.67 12.59 11.81
N TYR A 59 1.86 13.63 11.74
CA TYR A 59 1.84 14.58 10.64
C TYR A 59 1.57 16.01 11.15
N TYR A 60 1.89 16.99 10.31
CA TYR A 60 1.61 18.41 10.53
C TYR A 60 0.85 18.98 9.33
N PHE A 61 -0.18 19.79 9.58
CA PHE A 61 -0.91 20.57 8.57
C PHE A 61 -0.50 22.02 8.67
N ASP A 62 0.04 22.59 7.60
CA ASP A 62 0.54 23.97 7.57
C ASP A 62 -0.53 25.02 7.18
N GLY A 63 -1.77 24.57 6.96
CA GLY A 63 -2.89 25.38 6.47
C GLY A 63 -3.23 25.09 5.00
N GLU A 64 -2.34 24.44 4.26
CA GLU A 64 -2.51 24.08 2.85
C GLU A 64 -2.18 22.61 2.60
N LYS A 65 -1.08 22.13 3.18
CA LYS A 65 -0.49 20.81 2.92
C LYS A 65 -0.28 20.02 4.20
N TYR A 66 -0.23 18.71 4.05
CA TYR A 66 0.09 17.78 5.11
C TYR A 66 1.54 17.29 4.95
N TRP A 67 2.29 17.34 6.03
CA TRP A 67 3.69 16.96 6.10
C TRP A 67 3.90 15.88 7.14
N ARG A 68 4.72 14.90 6.82
CA ARG A 68 5.16 13.89 7.79
C ARG A 68 6.67 13.74 7.75
N MET A 69 7.25 13.35 8.87
CA MET A 69 8.69 13.15 9.00
C MET A 69 8.96 11.74 9.51
N SER A 70 9.81 11.00 8.82
CA SER A 70 10.32 9.71 9.28
C SER A 70 11.81 9.78 9.57
N VAL A 71 12.27 8.88 10.44
CA VAL A 71 13.70 8.70 10.67
C VAL A 71 14.30 8.03 9.44
N PHE A 72 15.40 8.57 8.93
CA PHE A 72 16.11 7.98 7.80
C PHE A 72 16.80 6.67 8.19
N ILE A 73 16.68 5.65 7.36
CA ILE A 73 17.36 4.36 7.52
C ILE A 73 18.62 4.39 6.64
N PRO A 74 19.82 4.52 7.23
CA PRO A 74 21.05 4.61 6.46
C PRO A 74 21.42 3.29 5.81
N GLY A 75 22.16 3.35 4.69
CA GLY A 75 22.67 2.18 3.98
C GLY A 75 21.63 1.37 3.21
N SER A 76 20.44 1.94 2.95
CA SER A 76 19.48 1.39 2.00
C SER A 76 19.98 1.58 0.56
N GLN A 77 19.67 0.62 -0.30
CA GLN A 77 20.05 0.64 -1.72
C GLN A 77 18.82 0.38 -2.58
N THR A 78 18.76 1.05 -3.73
CA THR A 78 17.77 0.78 -4.77
C THR A 78 18.39 -0.15 -5.81
N LEU A 79 17.65 -1.17 -6.21
CA LEU A 79 18.09 -2.09 -7.27
C LEU A 79 17.41 -1.68 -8.58
N ASP A 80 18.19 -1.25 -9.56
CA ASP A 80 17.69 -0.82 -10.86
C ASP A 80 17.34 -2.00 -11.78
N VAL A 81 17.89 -3.18 -11.50
CA VAL A 81 17.69 -4.39 -12.30
C VAL A 81 17.17 -5.52 -11.43
N VAL A 82 16.09 -6.13 -11.90
CA VAL A 82 15.51 -7.31 -11.28
C VAL A 82 16.26 -8.55 -11.72
N THR A 83 16.77 -9.33 -10.76
CA THR A 83 17.40 -10.64 -10.97
C THR A 83 16.59 -11.73 -10.27
N PRO A 84 16.76 -13.02 -10.61
CA PRO A 84 16.13 -14.12 -9.86
C PRO A 84 16.41 -14.04 -8.35
N GLU A 85 17.64 -13.69 -7.97
CA GLU A 85 18.05 -13.57 -6.57
C GLU A 85 17.37 -12.39 -5.88
N SER A 86 17.31 -11.23 -6.52
CA SER A 86 16.61 -10.06 -5.96
C SER A 86 15.11 -10.30 -5.85
N SER A 87 14.50 -10.97 -6.84
CA SER A 87 13.08 -11.36 -6.81
C SER A 87 12.78 -12.31 -5.64
N TYR A 88 13.65 -13.29 -5.40
CA TYR A 88 13.52 -14.20 -4.27
C TYR A 88 13.58 -13.43 -2.93
N LEU A 89 14.55 -12.53 -2.77
CA LEU A 89 14.70 -11.72 -1.55
C LEU A 89 13.49 -10.79 -1.32
N VAL A 90 12.96 -10.18 -2.38
CA VAL A 90 11.74 -9.36 -2.31
C VAL A 90 10.56 -10.21 -1.85
N GLY A 91 10.31 -11.36 -2.51
CA GLY A 91 9.23 -12.27 -2.12
C GLY A 91 9.35 -12.77 -0.68
N LEU A 92 10.57 -13.09 -0.24
CA LEU A 92 10.84 -13.47 1.16
C LEU A 92 10.46 -12.35 2.13
N LYS A 93 10.84 -11.10 1.84
CA LYS A 93 10.56 -9.95 2.71
C LYS A 93 9.07 -9.59 2.74
N PHE A 94 8.36 -9.71 1.63
CA PHE A 94 6.90 -9.54 1.63
C PHE A 94 6.21 -10.65 2.42
N GLY A 95 6.64 -11.91 2.27
CA GLY A 95 6.12 -13.02 3.06
C GLY A 95 6.36 -12.86 4.57
N GLU A 96 7.55 -12.39 4.97
CA GLU A 96 7.86 -12.05 6.38
C GLU A 96 6.96 -10.91 6.89
N PHE A 97 6.75 -9.88 6.09
CA PHE A 97 5.86 -8.76 6.44
C PHE A 97 4.42 -9.23 6.66
N GLU A 98 3.87 -10.02 5.74
CA GLU A 98 2.52 -10.58 5.86
C GLU A 98 2.39 -11.53 7.05
N ALA A 99 3.41 -12.35 7.32
CA ALA A 99 3.45 -13.24 8.47
C ALA A 99 3.45 -12.47 9.80
N MET A 100 4.16 -11.35 9.89
CA MET A 100 4.14 -10.48 11.06
C MET A 100 2.75 -9.87 11.32
N LEU A 101 1.94 -9.65 10.28
CA LEU A 101 0.61 -9.05 10.38
C LEU A 101 -0.53 -10.08 10.46
N ALA A 102 -0.23 -11.37 10.35
CA ALA A 102 -1.25 -12.43 10.26
C ALA A 102 -2.15 -12.54 11.50
N ASP A 103 -1.66 -12.16 12.67
CA ASP A 103 -2.37 -12.17 13.95
C ASP A 103 -2.86 -10.79 14.41
N MET A 104 -2.68 -9.76 13.58
CA MET A 104 -3.17 -8.42 13.87
C MET A 104 -4.71 -8.40 13.90
N THR A 105 -5.28 -7.95 14.99
CA THR A 105 -6.74 -7.92 15.21
C THR A 105 -7.36 -6.57 14.90
N GLU A 106 -6.57 -5.51 14.85
CA GLU A 106 -7.07 -4.18 14.50
C GLU A 106 -7.44 -4.08 13.03
N SER A 107 -8.58 -3.45 12.77
CA SER A 107 -9.04 -3.18 11.41
C SER A 107 -8.40 -1.92 10.86
N LEU A 108 -7.80 -2.00 9.69
CA LEU A 108 -7.30 -0.83 8.97
C LEU A 108 -8.42 -0.23 8.11
N GLY A 109 -8.42 1.10 8.00
CA GLY A 109 -9.31 1.81 7.06
C GLY A 109 -8.80 1.74 5.62
N GLU A 110 -9.70 1.81 4.65
CA GLU A 110 -9.34 1.92 3.23
C GLU A 110 -8.99 3.37 2.90
N THR A 111 -7.70 3.65 2.73
CA THR A 111 -7.20 5.00 2.46
C THR A 111 -7.49 5.45 1.03
N ILE A 112 -7.66 4.52 0.09
CA ILE A 112 -8.16 4.74 -1.27
C ILE A 112 -9.26 3.70 -1.51
N PRO A 113 -10.54 4.06 -1.39
CA PRO A 113 -11.65 3.12 -1.55
C PRO A 113 -11.61 2.40 -2.90
N ASP A 114 -11.90 1.11 -2.89
CA ASP A 114 -11.96 0.25 -4.08
C ASP A 114 -10.70 0.25 -4.95
N PHE A 115 -9.52 0.58 -4.37
CA PHE A 115 -8.28 0.71 -5.15
C PHE A 115 -7.93 -0.58 -5.91
N HIS A 116 -8.07 -1.74 -5.29
CA HIS A 116 -7.80 -3.06 -5.88
C HIS A 116 -9.08 -3.85 -6.24
N ASN A 117 -10.26 -3.23 -6.20
CA ASN A 117 -11.50 -3.87 -6.59
C ASN A 117 -11.57 -3.98 -8.11
N MET A 118 -11.37 -5.17 -8.67
CA MET A 118 -11.32 -5.40 -10.11
C MET A 118 -12.67 -5.18 -10.80
N GLU A 119 -13.80 -5.45 -10.13
CA GLU A 119 -15.11 -5.15 -10.68
C GLU A 119 -15.29 -3.65 -10.91
N PHE A 120 -14.86 -2.85 -9.91
CA PHE A 120 -14.88 -1.39 -10.02
C PHE A 120 -13.92 -0.86 -11.11
N ARG A 121 -12.71 -1.44 -11.21
CA ARG A 121 -11.74 -1.07 -12.25
C ARG A 121 -12.25 -1.39 -13.66
N LEU A 122 -12.87 -2.54 -13.85
CA LEU A 122 -13.50 -2.90 -15.13
C LEU A 122 -14.66 -1.95 -15.49
N GLN A 123 -15.48 -1.55 -14.52
CA GLN A 123 -16.51 -0.56 -14.75
C GLN A 123 -15.91 0.77 -15.23
N GLN A 124 -14.87 1.27 -14.54
CA GLN A 124 -14.17 2.51 -14.95
C GLN A 124 -13.56 2.39 -16.36
N LEU A 125 -12.96 1.25 -16.70
CA LEU A 125 -12.46 1.01 -18.06
C LEU A 125 -13.58 1.09 -19.09
N ARG A 126 -14.71 0.41 -18.86
CA ARG A 126 -15.85 0.38 -19.77
C ARG A 126 -16.46 1.77 -19.98
N GLU A 127 -16.57 2.55 -18.92
CA GLU A 127 -17.01 3.94 -18.99
C GLU A 127 -16.04 4.80 -19.81
N ALA A 128 -14.73 4.66 -19.60
CA ALA A 128 -13.70 5.37 -20.37
C ALA A 128 -13.71 4.98 -21.85
N VAL A 129 -13.90 3.70 -22.16
CA VAL A 129 -14.06 3.18 -23.53
C VAL A 129 -15.30 3.77 -24.19
N GLN A 130 -16.43 3.80 -23.48
CA GLN A 130 -17.68 4.36 -24.02
C GLN A 130 -17.57 5.85 -24.31
N GLN A 131 -16.85 6.59 -23.46
CA GLN A 131 -16.69 8.04 -23.62
C GLN A 131 -15.67 8.40 -24.69
N ASP A 132 -14.63 7.58 -24.86
CA ASP A 132 -13.47 7.83 -25.74
C ASP A 132 -13.02 9.31 -25.75
N ALA A 133 -12.95 9.93 -24.59
CA ALA A 133 -12.74 11.37 -24.42
C ALA A 133 -11.45 11.89 -25.09
N ALA A 134 -10.45 11.03 -25.26
CA ALA A 134 -9.18 11.36 -25.92
C ALA A 134 -9.11 10.91 -27.38
N GLY A 135 -10.14 10.27 -27.94
CA GLY A 135 -10.16 9.74 -29.32
C GLY A 135 -9.08 8.68 -29.57
N ARG A 136 -8.77 7.84 -28.60
CA ARG A 136 -7.69 6.85 -28.68
C ARG A 136 -8.17 5.41 -28.76
N LEU A 137 -9.48 5.16 -28.68
CA LEU A 137 -10.05 3.82 -28.62
C LEU A 137 -9.59 2.95 -29.79
N GLU A 138 -9.58 3.46 -31.01
CA GLU A 138 -9.14 2.72 -32.19
C GLU A 138 -7.72 2.12 -32.03
N LYS A 139 -6.82 2.85 -31.35
CA LYS A 139 -5.42 2.42 -31.15
C LYS A 139 -5.26 1.34 -30.08
N VAL A 140 -6.24 1.17 -29.18
CA VAL A 140 -6.16 0.26 -28.04
C VAL A 140 -7.25 -0.82 -28.05
N GLN A 141 -8.07 -0.92 -29.12
CA GLN A 141 -9.16 -1.90 -29.21
C GLN A 141 -8.73 -3.32 -28.92
N GLY A 142 -7.56 -3.75 -29.42
CA GLY A 142 -7.02 -5.08 -29.16
C GLY A 142 -6.76 -5.33 -27.66
N LEU A 143 -6.15 -4.35 -26.98
CA LEU A 143 -5.89 -4.44 -25.54
C LEU A 143 -7.18 -4.46 -24.72
N VAL A 144 -8.17 -3.68 -25.11
CA VAL A 144 -9.50 -3.70 -24.45
C VAL A 144 -10.17 -5.04 -24.62
N ALA A 145 -10.12 -5.62 -25.83
CA ALA A 145 -10.67 -6.95 -26.10
C ALA A 145 -9.99 -8.06 -25.29
N ASP A 146 -8.67 -7.98 -25.13
CA ASP A 146 -7.92 -8.94 -24.32
C ASP A 146 -8.31 -8.84 -22.83
N ILE A 147 -8.45 -7.64 -22.29
CA ILE A 147 -8.93 -7.42 -20.90
C ILE A 147 -10.35 -7.95 -20.73
N GLU A 148 -11.27 -7.64 -21.67
CA GLU A 148 -12.66 -8.10 -21.56
C GLU A 148 -12.78 -9.64 -21.66
N LYS A 149 -11.89 -10.30 -22.40
CA LYS A 149 -11.85 -11.75 -22.48
C LYS A 149 -11.56 -12.40 -21.12
N ASP A 150 -10.68 -11.78 -20.33
CA ASP A 150 -10.24 -12.32 -19.04
C ASP A 150 -10.98 -11.68 -17.84
N ALA A 151 -11.96 -10.80 -18.11
CA ALA A 151 -12.65 -9.97 -17.11
C ALA A 151 -13.29 -10.79 -15.98
N GLU A 152 -13.92 -11.93 -16.29
CA GLU A 152 -14.56 -12.79 -15.30
C GLU A 152 -13.53 -13.42 -14.36
N GLU A 153 -12.40 -13.89 -14.89
CA GLU A 153 -11.32 -14.48 -14.10
C GLU A 153 -10.64 -13.43 -13.23
N MET A 154 -10.41 -12.24 -13.76
CA MET A 154 -9.83 -11.10 -13.02
C MET A 154 -10.67 -10.70 -11.80
N CYS A 155 -12.01 -10.87 -11.85
CA CYS A 155 -12.92 -10.57 -10.74
C CYS A 155 -13.08 -11.75 -9.75
N CYS A 156 -12.37 -12.86 -9.91
CA CYS A 156 -12.58 -14.06 -9.10
C CYS A 156 -12.30 -13.82 -7.60
N ALA A 157 -11.35 -12.96 -7.24
CA ALA A 157 -11.02 -12.65 -5.85
C ALA A 157 -12.19 -11.99 -5.12
N GLU A 158 -12.86 -11.00 -5.73
CA GLU A 158 -14.04 -10.34 -5.18
C GLU A 158 -15.21 -11.33 -4.99
N ARG A 159 -15.43 -12.22 -5.96
CA ARG A 159 -16.44 -13.27 -5.86
C ARG A 159 -16.15 -14.23 -4.72
N LEU A 160 -14.92 -14.75 -4.63
CA LEU A 160 -14.51 -15.69 -3.58
C LEU A 160 -14.59 -15.06 -2.18
N TYR A 161 -14.27 -13.76 -2.08
CA TYR A 161 -14.42 -13.02 -0.82
C TYR A 161 -15.89 -12.94 -0.39
N ARG A 162 -16.81 -12.56 -1.29
CA ARG A 162 -18.25 -12.50 -1.01
C ARG A 162 -18.84 -13.87 -0.64
N GLU A 163 -18.30 -14.95 -1.22
CA GLU A 163 -18.68 -16.32 -0.90
C GLU A 163 -18.07 -16.85 0.41
N GLY A 164 -17.24 -16.05 1.09
CA GLY A 164 -16.54 -16.46 2.32
C GLY A 164 -15.43 -17.49 2.10
N LYS A 165 -15.00 -17.69 0.86
CA LYS A 165 -13.93 -18.64 0.49
C LYS A 165 -12.53 -18.03 0.51
N LEU A 166 -12.44 -16.72 0.41
CA LEU A 166 -11.20 -15.96 0.49
C LEU A 166 -11.22 -15.06 1.72
N PRO A 167 -10.34 -15.28 2.71
CA PRO A 167 -10.27 -14.41 3.87
C PRO A 167 -9.61 -13.07 3.51
N LYS A 168 -10.07 -11.98 4.13
CA LYS A 168 -9.38 -10.69 4.06
C LYS A 168 -8.13 -10.72 4.93
N ARG A 169 -7.02 -10.19 4.41
CA ARG A 169 -5.74 -10.08 5.10
C ARG A 169 -5.15 -8.70 4.87
N ILE A 170 -4.29 -8.26 5.80
CA ILE A 170 -3.50 -7.06 5.62
C ILE A 170 -2.35 -7.41 4.69
N CYS A 171 -2.19 -6.64 3.63
CA CYS A 171 -1.12 -6.79 2.66
C CYS A 171 -0.54 -5.41 2.30
N HIS A 172 0.62 -5.40 1.64
CA HIS A 172 1.29 -4.15 1.28
C HIS A 172 0.56 -3.39 0.17
N CYS A 173 -0.09 -4.11 -0.75
CA CYS A 173 -0.88 -3.57 -1.87
C CYS A 173 -0.09 -2.82 -2.97
N ASP A 174 1.23 -2.93 -2.97
CA ASP A 174 2.10 -2.28 -3.99
C ASP A 174 3.34 -3.15 -4.21
N THR A 175 3.12 -4.33 -4.81
CA THR A 175 4.11 -5.37 -5.07
C THR A 175 4.27 -5.67 -6.54
#